data_0ca4cddea54f4d536b7918ad40498d35
#
_entry.id   0ca4cddea54f4d536b7918ad40498d35
#
_cell.length_a   1.000
_cell.length_b   1.000
_cell.length_c   1.000
_cell.angle_alpha   90.00
_cell.angle_beta   90.00
_cell.angle_gamma   90.00
#
_symmetry.space_group_name_H-M   'P 1'
#
loop_
_entity.id
_entity.type
_entity.pdbx_description
1 polymer ?
#
loop_
_entity_poly.entity_id
_entity_poly.type
_entity_poly.pdbx_seq_one_letter_code
_entity_poly.pdbx_strand_id
1 'polypeptide(L)'
;PQIETLKPGVKMTLLAEHPALVTPTGIDLDDKGRIWLAACHTHFRPEGYEGPQHDEILVFDADGKNRRVFYNKTDATMHVEVGPDGWIYLAERDRVLRVKDSDGDGTGDTEENLATLDTVADYPHNGLSGMAWDPNGGLVFSLGENFGKDWTLTGTDGAKVSGRGEGGVFRCTADGKGLRRIARGFWNPFGLLVRADGE
;
A
#
# COMPACT_ATOMS: atom_id res chain seq x y z
N PRO A 1 20.85 0.40 -17.42
CA PRO A 1 22.02 0.10 -16.59
C PRO A 1 22.27 -1.40 -16.55
N GLN A 2 23.52 -1.81 -16.57
CA GLN A 2 23.89 -3.20 -16.42
C GLN A 2 23.85 -3.56 -14.92
N ILE A 3 23.09 -4.60 -14.56
CA ILE A 3 22.99 -5.08 -13.18
C ILE A 3 23.88 -6.31 -13.03
N GLU A 4 24.75 -6.29 -12.04
CA GLU A 4 25.65 -7.41 -11.72
C GLU A 4 25.16 -8.11 -10.44
N THR A 5 25.14 -9.44 -10.48
CA THR A 5 24.88 -10.24 -9.29
C THR A 5 26.21 -10.68 -8.69
N LEU A 6 26.53 -10.21 -7.48
CA LEU A 6 27.79 -10.50 -6.80
C LEU A 6 27.78 -11.86 -6.06
N LYS A 7 26.61 -12.44 -5.83
CA LYS A 7 26.47 -13.72 -5.15
C LYS A 7 26.26 -14.86 -6.15
N PRO A 8 27.09 -15.91 -6.15
CA PRO A 8 26.89 -17.07 -7.00
C PRO A 8 25.51 -17.72 -6.79
N GLY A 9 24.89 -18.14 -7.88
CA GLY A 9 23.56 -18.78 -7.85
C GLY A 9 22.36 -17.84 -7.77
N VAL A 10 22.60 -16.51 -7.65
CA VAL A 10 21.52 -15.51 -7.75
C VAL A 10 21.36 -15.12 -9.21
N LYS A 11 20.13 -15.22 -9.72
CA LYS A 11 19.73 -14.74 -11.04
C LYS A 11 18.75 -13.59 -10.89
N MET A 12 19.01 -12.48 -11.56
CA MET A 12 18.05 -11.39 -11.70
C MET A 12 17.32 -11.49 -13.03
N THR A 13 16.01 -11.27 -13.00
CA THR A 13 15.16 -11.26 -14.19
C THR A 13 14.36 -9.96 -14.18
N LEU A 14 14.39 -9.22 -15.28
CA LEU A 14 13.53 -8.07 -15.49
C LEU A 14 12.11 -8.56 -15.74
N LEU A 15 11.15 -8.15 -14.90
CA LEU A 15 9.74 -8.53 -15.04
C LEU A 15 8.93 -7.47 -15.78
N ALA A 16 9.15 -6.20 -15.47
CA ALA A 16 8.46 -5.09 -16.11
C ALA A 16 9.33 -3.82 -16.06
N GLU A 17 9.14 -2.94 -17.03
CA GLU A 17 9.78 -1.63 -17.12
C GLU A 17 8.81 -0.61 -17.73
N HIS A 18 9.17 0.65 -17.68
CA HIS A 18 8.42 1.72 -18.35
C HIS A 18 8.27 1.41 -19.86
N PRO A 19 7.07 1.59 -20.47
CA PRO A 19 5.85 2.18 -19.90
C PRO A 19 4.89 1.18 -19.23
N ALA A 20 5.19 -0.12 -19.22
CA ALA A 20 4.30 -1.12 -18.62
C ALA A 20 4.17 -1.00 -17.10
N LEU A 21 5.18 -0.41 -16.44
CA LEU A 21 5.21 -0.09 -15.02
C LEU A 21 5.77 1.31 -14.81
N VAL A 22 5.04 2.14 -14.07
CA VAL A 22 5.40 3.51 -13.73
C VAL A 22 5.40 3.67 -12.22
N THR A 23 6.44 4.26 -11.66
CA THR A 23 6.59 4.63 -10.24
C THR A 23 6.02 3.57 -9.28
N PRO A 24 6.59 2.35 -9.20
CA PRO A 24 6.10 1.32 -8.29
C PRO A 24 6.33 1.75 -6.83
N THR A 25 5.27 1.79 -6.04
CA THR A 25 5.31 2.19 -4.62
C THR A 25 5.04 1.04 -3.66
N GLY A 26 4.48 -0.06 -4.14
CA GLY A 26 4.24 -1.26 -3.37
C GLY A 26 4.25 -2.50 -4.25
N ILE A 27 4.62 -3.63 -3.66
CA ILE A 27 4.65 -4.95 -4.31
C ILE A 27 4.30 -6.03 -3.30
N ASP A 28 3.47 -6.97 -3.72
CA ASP A 28 3.17 -8.18 -2.95
C ASP A 28 2.88 -9.37 -3.86
N LEU A 29 2.78 -10.57 -3.28
CA LEU A 29 2.50 -11.82 -3.96
C LEU A 29 1.29 -12.50 -3.36
N ASP A 30 0.41 -13.03 -4.21
CA ASP A 30 -0.67 -13.88 -3.73
C ASP A 30 -0.27 -15.38 -3.63
N ASP A 31 -1.18 -16.20 -3.14
CA ASP A 31 -1.02 -17.64 -2.97
C ASP A 31 -0.78 -18.41 -4.28
N LYS A 32 -1.09 -17.80 -5.44
CA LYS A 32 -0.86 -18.32 -6.79
C LYS A 32 0.47 -17.84 -7.37
N GLY A 33 1.22 -17.02 -6.61
CA GLY A 33 2.47 -16.42 -7.05
C GLY A 33 2.28 -15.27 -8.05
N ARG A 34 1.07 -14.74 -8.22
CA ARG A 34 0.85 -13.54 -9.04
C ARG A 34 1.45 -12.34 -8.32
N ILE A 35 2.00 -11.43 -9.11
CA ILE A 35 2.68 -10.24 -8.61
C ILE A 35 1.69 -9.08 -8.63
N TRP A 36 1.44 -8.50 -7.48
CA TRP A 36 0.60 -7.32 -7.28
C TRP A 36 1.46 -6.09 -7.11
N LEU A 37 1.14 -5.01 -7.81
CA LEU A 37 1.94 -3.78 -7.85
C LEU A 37 1.04 -2.56 -7.76
N ALA A 38 1.42 -1.58 -6.94
CA ALA A 38 0.87 -0.24 -6.99
C ALA A 38 1.72 0.62 -7.93
N ALA A 39 1.15 1.08 -9.03
CA ALA A 39 1.75 2.03 -9.98
C ALA A 39 1.20 3.43 -9.69
N CYS A 40 2.02 4.28 -9.07
CA CYS A 40 1.61 5.60 -8.63
C CYS A 40 1.77 6.64 -9.74
N HIS A 41 0.67 7.06 -10.33
CA HIS A 41 0.60 8.10 -11.37
C HIS A 41 0.30 9.49 -10.79
N THR A 42 -0.13 9.58 -9.54
CA THR A 42 -0.68 10.81 -8.96
C THR A 42 0.28 11.54 -8.03
N HIS A 43 1.39 10.93 -7.63
CA HIS A 43 2.35 11.55 -6.72
C HIS A 43 3.03 12.78 -7.34
N PHE A 44 3.56 12.63 -8.55
CA PHE A 44 4.24 13.71 -9.26
C PHE A 44 3.96 13.58 -10.76
N ARG A 45 3.32 14.60 -11.32
CA ARG A 45 3.03 14.65 -12.75
C ARG A 45 3.86 15.76 -13.39
N PRO A 46 4.70 15.44 -14.37
CA PRO A 46 5.35 16.47 -15.15
C PRO A 46 4.35 17.25 -15.99
N GLU A 47 4.70 18.46 -16.40
CA GLU A 47 3.89 19.26 -17.33
C GLU A 47 3.62 18.46 -18.62
N GLY A 48 2.36 18.45 -19.07
CA GLY A 48 1.93 17.69 -20.25
C GLY A 48 1.80 16.17 -20.02
N TYR A 49 1.64 15.72 -18.78
CA TYR A 49 1.42 14.30 -18.50
C TYR A 49 0.11 13.80 -19.13
N GLU A 50 0.23 12.80 -20.01
CA GLU A 50 -0.90 12.17 -20.74
C GLU A 50 -1.25 10.78 -20.25
N GLY A 51 -0.66 10.31 -19.14
CA GLY A 51 -0.91 9.00 -18.54
C GLY A 51 -2.23 8.91 -17.76
N PRO A 52 -2.46 7.79 -17.06
CA PRO A 52 -3.65 7.58 -16.23
C PRO A 52 -3.90 8.72 -15.25
N GLN A 53 -5.19 9.05 -15.04
CA GLN A 53 -5.57 10.14 -14.11
C GLN A 53 -5.58 9.69 -12.65
N HIS A 54 -5.62 8.39 -12.40
CA HIS A 54 -5.53 7.75 -11.10
C HIS A 54 -4.37 6.76 -11.08
N ASP A 55 -3.99 6.31 -9.92
CA ASP A 55 -3.04 5.23 -9.75
C ASP A 55 -3.65 3.90 -10.21
N GLU A 56 -2.81 2.96 -10.58
CA GLU A 56 -3.24 1.64 -11.02
C GLU A 56 -2.71 0.56 -10.08
N ILE A 57 -3.59 -0.34 -9.67
CA ILE A 57 -3.20 -1.60 -9.04
C ILE A 57 -3.10 -2.64 -10.15
N LEU A 58 -1.89 -3.09 -10.38
CA LEU A 58 -1.53 -4.00 -11.47
C LEU A 58 -1.36 -5.42 -10.94
N VAL A 59 -1.75 -6.39 -11.77
CA VAL A 59 -1.49 -7.81 -11.54
C VAL A 59 -0.74 -8.39 -12.72
N PHE A 60 0.33 -9.10 -12.43
CA PHE A 60 1.10 -9.91 -13.40
C PHE A 60 1.03 -11.37 -12.99
N ASP A 61 1.15 -12.26 -13.95
CA ASP A 61 1.38 -13.66 -13.65
C ASP A 61 2.77 -13.86 -13.01
N ALA A 62 3.02 -15.00 -12.40
CA ALA A 62 4.27 -15.29 -11.68
C ALA A 62 5.54 -15.16 -12.54
N ASP A 63 5.41 -15.23 -13.85
CA ASP A 63 6.51 -15.06 -14.81
C ASP A 63 6.66 -13.60 -15.30
N GLY A 64 5.91 -12.66 -14.73
CA GLY A 64 5.91 -11.24 -15.09
C GLY A 64 5.13 -10.89 -16.36
N LYS A 65 4.37 -11.85 -16.92
CA LYS A 65 3.53 -11.61 -18.10
C LYS A 65 2.08 -11.30 -17.75
N ASN A 66 1.27 -11.11 -18.81
CA ASN A 66 -0.19 -10.90 -18.70
C ASN A 66 -0.57 -9.78 -17.74
N ARG A 67 0.07 -8.59 -17.90
CA ARG A 67 -0.27 -7.38 -17.16
C ARG A 67 -1.77 -7.07 -17.27
N ARG A 68 -2.42 -6.90 -16.15
CA ARG A 68 -3.82 -6.49 -16.02
C ARG A 68 -3.92 -5.33 -15.04
N VAL A 69 -4.87 -4.43 -15.27
CA VAL A 69 -5.28 -3.43 -14.28
C VAL A 69 -6.41 -4.04 -13.45
N PHE A 70 -6.15 -4.24 -12.17
CA PHE A 70 -7.15 -4.74 -11.23
C PHE A 70 -8.05 -3.60 -10.72
N TYR A 71 -7.46 -2.44 -10.41
CA TYR A 71 -8.17 -1.30 -9.86
C TYR A 71 -7.48 0.02 -10.26
N ASN A 72 -8.25 1.06 -10.53
CA ASN A 72 -7.73 2.34 -11.03
C ASN A 72 -8.50 3.57 -10.51
N LYS A 73 -9.00 3.51 -9.27
CA LYS A 73 -9.73 4.62 -8.63
C LYS A 73 -9.05 5.08 -7.34
N THR A 74 -7.73 4.93 -7.25
CA THR A 74 -6.91 5.24 -6.09
C THR A 74 -5.92 6.36 -6.42
N ASP A 75 -5.53 7.16 -5.44
CA ASP A 75 -4.62 8.29 -5.62
C ASP A 75 -3.55 8.29 -4.52
N ALA A 76 -2.34 8.74 -4.88
CA ALA A 76 -1.20 8.75 -3.96
C ALA A 76 -1.02 7.42 -3.21
N THR A 77 -1.13 6.32 -3.95
CA THR A 77 -1.05 4.96 -3.41
C THR A 77 0.38 4.62 -3.05
N MET A 78 0.62 4.36 -1.78
CA MET A 78 1.96 4.13 -1.23
C MET A 78 2.25 2.67 -0.93
N HIS A 79 1.23 1.81 -0.91
CA HIS A 79 1.42 0.37 -0.67
C HIS A 79 0.25 -0.47 -1.21
N VAL A 80 0.55 -1.72 -1.55
CA VAL A 80 -0.42 -2.78 -1.84
C VAL A 80 -0.07 -4.01 -1.02
N GLU A 81 -1.06 -4.66 -0.44
CA GLU A 81 -0.92 -5.87 0.37
C GLU A 81 -2.05 -6.84 0.04
N VAL A 82 -1.73 -8.09 -0.21
CA VAL A 82 -2.72 -9.13 -0.48
C VAL A 82 -3.26 -9.68 0.84
N GLY A 83 -4.56 -9.58 1.04
CA GLY A 83 -5.20 -10.09 2.25
C GLY A 83 -5.40 -11.59 2.24
N PRO A 84 -5.31 -12.25 3.40
CA PRO A 84 -5.60 -13.69 3.54
C PRO A 84 -7.08 -14.02 3.32
N ASP A 85 -7.93 -13.00 3.25
CA ASP A 85 -9.39 -13.06 3.07
C ASP A 85 -9.83 -12.81 1.61
N GLY A 86 -8.86 -12.66 0.70
CA GLY A 86 -9.09 -12.44 -0.73
C GLY A 86 -9.41 -10.99 -1.09
N TRP A 87 -9.27 -10.05 -0.16
CA TRP A 87 -9.25 -8.62 -0.43
C TRP A 87 -7.84 -8.14 -0.76
N ILE A 88 -7.75 -7.08 -1.54
CA ILE A 88 -6.52 -6.33 -1.79
C ILE A 88 -6.55 -5.06 -0.96
N TYR A 89 -5.56 -4.88 -0.11
CA TYR A 89 -5.46 -3.76 0.82
C TYR A 89 -4.51 -2.71 0.26
N LEU A 90 -4.91 -1.45 0.35
CA LEU A 90 -4.18 -0.32 -0.21
C LEU A 90 -3.95 0.73 0.88
N ALA A 91 -2.75 1.27 0.94
CA ALA A 91 -2.48 2.51 1.66
C ALA A 91 -2.38 3.65 0.64
N GLU A 92 -3.34 4.55 0.65
CA GLU A 92 -3.23 5.87 0.07
C GLU A 92 -2.64 6.84 1.10
N ARG A 93 -2.27 8.00 0.65
CA ARG A 93 -1.70 9.01 1.54
C ARG A 93 -2.55 9.29 2.78
N ASP A 94 -3.87 9.31 2.67
CA ASP A 94 -4.81 9.75 3.71
C ASP A 94 -5.86 8.70 4.10
N ARG A 95 -5.83 7.51 3.49
CA ARG A 95 -6.72 6.41 3.87
C ARG A 95 -6.07 5.04 3.68
N VAL A 96 -6.47 4.10 4.49
CA VAL A 96 -6.31 2.66 4.25
C VAL A 96 -7.64 2.12 3.80
N LEU A 97 -7.65 1.41 2.69
CA LEU A 97 -8.86 0.81 2.12
C LEU A 97 -8.58 -0.63 1.68
N ARG A 98 -9.65 -1.35 1.36
CA ARG A 98 -9.56 -2.66 0.72
C ARG A 98 -10.50 -2.73 -0.48
N VAL A 99 -10.08 -3.48 -1.48
CA VAL A 99 -10.80 -3.65 -2.75
C VAL A 99 -10.95 -5.14 -3.05
N LYS A 100 -12.08 -5.53 -3.58
CA LYS A 100 -12.37 -6.91 -3.98
C LYS A 100 -13.00 -6.94 -5.37
N ASP A 101 -12.68 -7.99 -6.11
CA ASP A 101 -13.42 -8.47 -7.27
C ASP A 101 -14.55 -9.36 -6.76
N SER A 102 -15.78 -8.86 -6.74
CA SER A 102 -16.93 -9.56 -6.18
C SER A 102 -17.70 -10.38 -7.20
N ASP A 103 -17.54 -10.10 -8.50
CA ASP A 103 -18.23 -10.81 -9.58
C ASP A 103 -17.31 -11.76 -10.37
N GLY A 104 -15.99 -11.72 -10.12
CA GLY A 104 -15.02 -12.66 -10.68
C GLY A 104 -14.53 -12.31 -12.07
N ASP A 105 -14.68 -11.04 -12.50
CA ASP A 105 -14.25 -10.58 -13.83
C ASP A 105 -12.77 -10.20 -13.92
N GLY A 106 -12.09 -10.17 -12.76
CA GLY A 106 -10.67 -9.81 -12.64
C GLY A 106 -10.42 -8.35 -12.34
N THR A 107 -11.47 -7.57 -12.09
CA THR A 107 -11.44 -6.14 -11.77
C THR A 107 -12.01 -5.89 -10.37
N GLY A 108 -11.40 -5.01 -9.60
CA GLY A 108 -11.92 -4.60 -8.29
C GLY A 108 -13.16 -3.71 -8.44
N ASP A 109 -14.29 -4.14 -7.90
CA ASP A 109 -15.59 -3.48 -7.99
C ASP A 109 -16.17 -3.06 -6.64
N THR A 110 -15.75 -3.68 -5.56
CA THR A 110 -16.19 -3.39 -4.19
C THR A 110 -15.04 -2.76 -3.41
N GLU A 111 -15.28 -1.58 -2.82
CA GLU A 111 -14.33 -0.80 -2.04
C GLU A 111 -14.86 -0.55 -0.63
N GLU A 112 -14.00 -0.68 0.37
CA GLU A 112 -14.28 -0.35 1.77
C GLU A 112 -13.14 0.43 2.40
N ASN A 113 -13.43 1.59 3.01
CA ASN A 113 -12.47 2.33 3.83
C ASN A 113 -12.30 1.65 5.20
N LEU A 114 -11.06 1.50 5.65
CA LEU A 114 -10.69 0.88 6.92
C LEU A 114 -10.18 1.91 7.95
N ALA A 115 -9.45 2.90 7.48
CA ALA A 115 -8.99 4.01 8.31
C ALA A 115 -8.85 5.27 7.47
N THR A 116 -9.15 6.43 8.06
CA THR A 116 -9.03 7.74 7.40
C THR A 116 -8.15 8.65 8.23
N LEU A 117 -7.21 9.31 7.57
CA LEU A 117 -6.30 10.29 8.16
C LEU A 117 -6.79 11.70 7.86
N ASP A 118 -7.13 12.43 8.92
CA ASP A 118 -7.47 13.85 8.87
C ASP A 118 -6.24 14.69 9.25
N THR A 119 -5.76 15.52 8.33
CA THR A 119 -4.61 16.40 8.51
C THR A 119 -4.57 17.48 7.42
N VAL A 120 -3.85 18.55 7.66
CA VAL A 120 -3.59 19.61 6.67
C VAL A 120 -2.34 19.34 5.81
N ALA A 121 -1.56 18.31 6.12
CA ALA A 121 -0.43 17.91 5.30
C ALA A 121 -0.92 17.13 4.07
N ASP A 122 -0.22 17.24 2.94
CA ASP A 122 -0.66 16.70 1.64
C ASP A 122 0.43 15.93 0.86
N TYR A 123 1.66 15.88 1.37
CA TYR A 123 2.74 15.17 0.67
C TYR A 123 2.65 13.65 0.86
N PRO A 124 2.57 12.86 -0.22
CA PRO A 124 2.29 11.42 -0.14
C PRO A 124 3.26 10.62 0.73
N HIS A 125 4.56 10.87 0.64
CA HIS A 125 5.57 10.11 1.38
C HIS A 125 5.50 10.30 2.90
N ASN A 126 4.81 11.31 3.38
CA ASN A 126 4.70 11.61 4.81
C ASN A 126 3.33 11.19 5.39
N GLY A 127 2.50 10.57 4.58
CA GLY A 127 1.19 10.05 4.95
C GLY A 127 1.22 8.57 5.32
N LEU A 128 0.08 7.91 5.10
CA LEU A 128 -0.04 6.47 5.31
C LEU A 128 0.77 5.70 4.26
N SER A 129 1.39 4.60 4.68
CA SER A 129 2.25 3.77 3.83
C SER A 129 2.33 2.35 4.38
N GLY A 130 3.42 1.65 4.17
CA GLY A 130 3.76 0.30 4.57
C GLY A 130 2.69 -0.51 5.30
N MET A 131 2.36 -1.69 4.81
CA MET A 131 1.42 -2.61 5.47
C MET A 131 2.03 -3.98 5.67
N ALA A 132 1.48 -4.73 6.62
CA ALA A 132 1.80 -6.13 6.86
C ALA A 132 0.66 -6.79 7.67
N TRP A 133 0.54 -8.10 7.55
CA TRP A 133 -0.36 -8.90 8.37
C TRP A 133 0.34 -9.40 9.63
N ASP A 134 -0.32 -9.32 10.78
CA ASP A 134 0.15 -10.03 11.96
C ASP A 134 -0.37 -11.49 11.98
N PRO A 135 0.29 -12.39 12.72
CA PRO A 135 -0.11 -13.80 12.76
C PRO A 135 -1.53 -14.06 13.29
N ASN A 136 -2.17 -13.07 13.92
CA ASN A 136 -3.52 -13.15 14.45
C ASN A 136 -4.56 -12.51 13.51
N GLY A 137 -4.18 -12.20 12.26
CA GLY A 137 -5.06 -11.62 11.26
C GLY A 137 -5.36 -10.13 11.45
N GLY A 138 -4.53 -9.41 12.21
CA GLY A 138 -4.57 -7.96 12.30
C GLY A 138 -3.80 -7.30 11.17
N LEU A 139 -4.34 -6.21 10.64
CA LEU A 139 -3.64 -5.35 9.69
C LEU A 139 -2.76 -4.36 10.44
N VAL A 140 -1.47 -4.35 10.14
CA VAL A 140 -0.49 -3.38 10.64
C VAL A 140 -0.13 -2.44 9.51
N PHE A 141 -0.10 -1.14 9.78
CA PHE A 141 0.26 -0.13 8.78
C PHE A 141 0.96 1.07 9.40
N SER A 142 1.60 1.88 8.59
CA SER A 142 2.44 2.98 9.04
C SER A 142 1.91 4.34 8.62
N LEU A 143 2.33 5.35 9.37
CA LEU A 143 2.19 6.78 9.06
C LEU A 143 3.57 7.43 9.14
N GLY A 144 3.89 8.27 8.16
CA GLY A 144 5.08 9.10 8.16
C GLY A 144 5.00 10.26 9.15
N GLU A 145 6.00 11.13 9.14
CA GLU A 145 6.13 12.25 10.11
C GLU A 145 5.16 13.42 9.84
N ASN A 146 4.36 13.35 8.78
CA ASN A 146 3.25 14.25 8.46
C ASN A 146 3.63 15.75 8.50
N PHE A 147 4.87 16.10 8.08
CA PHE A 147 5.42 17.47 8.12
C PHE A 147 5.31 18.17 9.49
N GLY A 148 5.36 17.41 10.58
CA GLY A 148 5.20 17.96 11.93
C GLY A 148 3.81 18.55 12.18
N LYS A 149 2.81 18.27 11.35
CA LYS A 149 1.43 18.76 11.50
C LYS A 149 0.61 17.86 12.42
N ASP A 150 -0.46 18.43 12.96
CA ASP A 150 -1.45 17.67 13.70
C ASP A 150 -2.18 16.69 12.76
N TRP A 151 -2.56 15.55 13.30
CA TRP A 151 -3.29 14.53 12.57
C TRP A 151 -4.23 13.73 13.48
N THR A 152 -5.28 13.20 12.90
CA THR A 152 -6.18 12.24 13.54
C THR A 152 -6.47 11.09 12.57
N LEU A 153 -6.20 9.87 13.01
CA LEU A 153 -6.52 8.65 12.31
C LEU A 153 -7.78 8.03 12.93
N THR A 154 -8.78 7.71 12.12
CA THR A 154 -10.09 7.19 12.56
C THR A 154 -10.36 5.85 11.90
N GLY A 155 -10.64 4.80 12.69
CA GLY A 155 -11.06 3.47 12.22
C GLY A 155 -12.57 3.38 11.97
N THR A 156 -13.02 2.23 11.43
CA THR A 156 -14.42 2.00 11.04
C THR A 156 -15.41 1.99 12.19
N ASP A 157 -14.98 1.67 13.39
CA ASP A 157 -15.77 1.70 14.62
C ASP A 157 -15.77 3.07 15.34
N GLY A 158 -15.14 4.09 14.70
CA GLY A 158 -14.97 5.41 15.28
C GLY A 158 -13.81 5.53 16.28
N ALA A 159 -13.02 4.46 16.49
CA ALA A 159 -11.80 4.54 17.29
C ALA A 159 -10.84 5.57 16.68
N LYS A 160 -10.28 6.45 17.52
CA LYS A 160 -9.41 7.54 17.09
C LYS A 160 -8.05 7.47 17.75
N VAL A 161 -7.02 7.77 16.96
CA VAL A 161 -5.66 8.03 17.45
C VAL A 161 -5.20 9.35 16.86
N SER A 162 -4.69 10.24 17.70
CA SER A 162 -4.20 11.55 17.26
C SER A 162 -2.75 11.77 17.65
N GLY A 163 -2.10 12.68 16.94
CA GLY A 163 -0.72 13.08 17.21
C GLY A 163 -0.33 14.34 16.45
N ARG A 164 0.94 14.69 16.57
CA ARG A 164 1.54 15.81 15.85
C ARG A 164 2.92 15.41 15.34
N GLY A 165 3.12 15.50 14.02
CA GLY A 165 4.35 14.98 13.42
C GLY A 165 4.55 13.55 13.85
N GLU A 166 5.81 13.11 13.98
CA GLU A 166 6.15 11.82 14.59
C GLU A 166 5.46 10.63 13.90
N GLY A 167 6.15 10.01 12.97
CA GLY A 167 5.65 8.81 12.32
C GLY A 167 5.34 7.67 13.30
N GLY A 168 4.39 6.83 12.95
CA GLY A 168 3.90 5.76 13.81
C GLY A 168 3.56 4.48 13.07
N VAL A 169 3.36 3.42 13.85
CA VAL A 169 2.82 2.15 13.38
C VAL A 169 1.52 1.88 14.11
N PHE A 170 0.52 1.47 13.37
CA PHE A 170 -0.85 1.26 13.84
C PHE A 170 -1.28 -0.18 13.54
N ARG A 171 -2.28 -0.64 14.28
CA ARG A 171 -2.92 -1.92 14.08
C ARG A 171 -4.44 -1.78 14.18
N CYS A 172 -5.15 -2.47 13.30
CA CYS A 172 -6.60 -2.68 13.39
C CYS A 172 -6.94 -4.13 12.99
N THR A 173 -8.21 -4.49 13.05
CA THR A 173 -8.72 -5.73 12.43
C THR A 173 -8.82 -5.57 10.91
N ALA A 174 -8.99 -6.66 10.18
CA ALA A 174 -9.14 -6.66 8.72
C ALA A 174 -10.31 -5.79 8.21
N ASP A 175 -11.30 -5.51 9.06
CA ASP A 175 -12.43 -4.61 8.78
C ASP A 175 -12.28 -3.20 9.39
N GLY A 176 -11.06 -2.83 9.82
CA GLY A 176 -10.71 -1.49 10.28
C GLY A 176 -11.13 -1.14 11.70
N LYS A 177 -11.60 -2.09 12.50
CA LYS A 177 -12.00 -1.86 13.91
C LYS A 177 -10.83 -1.99 14.87
N GLY A 178 -11.01 -1.44 16.09
CA GLY A 178 -10.03 -1.55 17.18
C GLY A 178 -8.70 -0.86 16.85
N LEU A 179 -8.76 0.24 16.09
CA LEU A 179 -7.59 1.01 15.69
C LEU A 179 -6.80 1.47 16.91
N ARG A 180 -5.51 1.19 16.92
CA ARG A 180 -4.58 1.63 17.97
C ARG A 180 -3.18 1.85 17.43
N ARG A 181 -2.42 2.75 18.04
CA ARG A 181 -1.00 2.91 17.80
C ARG A 181 -0.20 1.88 18.60
N ILE A 182 0.73 1.19 17.95
CA ILE A 182 1.61 0.18 18.57
C ILE A 182 3.06 0.64 18.67
N ALA A 183 3.50 1.57 17.81
CA ALA A 183 4.83 2.17 17.88
C ALA A 183 4.83 3.60 17.36
N ARG A 184 5.87 4.38 17.70
CA ARG A 184 6.05 5.77 17.30
C ARG A 184 7.52 6.16 17.20
N GLY A 185 7.79 7.33 16.61
CA GLY A 185 9.14 7.90 16.52
C GLY A 185 9.85 7.54 15.22
N PHE A 186 9.10 7.20 14.19
CA PHE A 186 9.63 6.94 12.84
C PHE A 186 9.61 8.21 12.00
N TRP A 187 10.50 8.27 11.01
CA TRP A 187 10.44 9.33 10.00
C TRP A 187 9.36 8.99 8.96
N ASN A 188 9.67 8.15 7.98
CA ASN A 188 8.72 7.69 6.95
C ASN A 188 8.90 6.18 6.76
N PRO A 189 8.24 5.34 7.57
CA PRO A 189 8.39 3.88 7.49
C PRO A 189 7.57 3.32 6.32
N PHE A 190 8.22 3.04 5.18
CA PHE A 190 7.57 2.48 3.99
C PHE A 190 7.44 0.97 3.99
N GLY A 191 8.37 0.27 4.62
CA GLY A 191 8.34 -1.18 4.71
C GLY A 191 8.04 -1.64 6.13
N LEU A 192 7.12 -2.58 6.27
CA LEU A 192 6.80 -3.27 7.51
C LEU A 192 6.93 -4.78 7.30
N LEU A 193 7.31 -5.46 8.35
CA LEU A 193 7.27 -6.91 8.44
C LEU A 193 6.86 -7.28 9.85
N VAL A 194 5.90 -8.16 9.98
CA VAL A 194 5.55 -8.78 11.26
C VAL A 194 6.02 -10.23 11.21
N ARG A 195 6.86 -10.61 12.17
CA ARG A 195 7.37 -11.97 12.27
C ARG A 195 6.31 -12.94 12.78
N ALA A 196 6.52 -14.24 12.55
CA ALA A 196 5.59 -15.29 12.98
C ALA A 196 5.37 -15.34 14.50
N ASP A 197 6.31 -14.79 15.29
CA ASP A 197 6.19 -14.63 16.75
C ASP A 197 5.47 -13.36 17.18
N GLY A 198 5.04 -12.54 16.23
CA GLY A 198 4.30 -11.30 16.46
C GLY A 198 5.16 -10.06 16.75
N GLU A 199 6.50 -10.16 16.56
CA GLU A 199 7.44 -9.03 16.68
C GLU A 199 7.64 -8.27 15.36
#